data_52e8b62e03c53cc78b5b6085866fb229
#
_entry.id   52e8b62e03c53cc78b5b6085866fb229
#
_cell.length_a   1.000
_cell.length_b   1.000
_cell.length_c   1.000
_cell.angle_alpha   90.00
_cell.angle_beta   90.00
_cell.angle_gamma   90.00
#
_symmetry.space_group_name_H-M   'P 1'
#
loop_
_entity.id
_entity.type
_entity.pdbx_description
1 polymer ?
#
loop_
_entity_poly.entity_id
_entity_poly.type
_entity_poly.pdbx_seq_one_letter_code
_entity_poly.pdbx_strand_id
1 'polypeptide(L)'
;MAGGTLPAPNAPLGYALPHYEVFVQCAIDAAVHSTASLQPPVCSGDVAAFVELCMTNTSILTLDSVSLALPDGRLLFTDLNETFDQRRTGLVGRNGVGKSLLGQVLAGQRAPSSGQCRRRGPVHLLNQQVIERSATLADLAQVGAVVAALERIEQGSINPQDFDAVGDRWDIREQLQMHLQRNGLGHLDWRQPARSLSGGQAMRVALAGAWLSGADYLILDEPSNHLDSDARAQLLSMIKGWDRGLLVISHDRSLLAHMARIVELSSLGLQAYGGNYSFYAAQKASQVAQAQQQLARLKQEQQRQARELQRQREDLERHQARAGRQARHANQAKILVDRQQERSQATAGKQRRDHRNARQALLGKVHDAAREVEQATAITLHAPTPQRHFGREVLALQALRLPHGTRKPLDLRLCLGQRLGLVGANGSGKSTLLRLLNGELPASPDTFRLSGETALLDQHCSTLAGHSSVLEHLRQANPVLAQGELRSRLAQLGLDAARIELPSSLLSGGERMKAALAAVLYRERPLDLLLLDEPGNHLDLPSLAALERMLGQFRGALIVASHDAVLLENLALQGYLHL
;
A
#
# COMPACT_ATOMS: atom_id res chain seq x y z
N MET A 1 -11.49 -23.42 -66.57
CA MET A 1 -12.62 -24.32 -66.33
C MET A 1 -12.68 -24.57 -64.83
N ALA A 2 -13.85 -24.35 -64.22
CA ALA A 2 -14.31 -24.61 -62.87
C ALA A 2 -13.51 -23.90 -61.76
N GLY A 3 -13.95 -22.93 -61.05
CA GLY A 3 -15.30 -22.58 -60.53
C GLY A 3 -15.54 -23.28 -59.19
N GLY A 4 -14.99 -22.71 -58.12
CA GLY A 4 -15.20 -23.20 -56.78
C GLY A 4 -15.38 -22.01 -55.81
N THR A 5 -16.63 -21.68 -55.58
CA THR A 5 -17.12 -20.66 -54.65
C THR A 5 -16.82 -21.06 -53.20
N LEU A 6 -16.22 -20.15 -52.44
CA LEU A 6 -16.08 -20.22 -50.96
C LEU A 6 -17.43 -19.86 -50.32
N PRO A 7 -17.86 -20.54 -49.26
CA PRO A 7 -19.01 -20.15 -48.47
C PRO A 7 -18.67 -19.08 -47.44
N ALA A 8 -19.63 -18.18 -47.20
CA ALA A 8 -19.58 -17.09 -46.22
C ALA A 8 -19.49 -17.60 -44.78
N PRO A 9 -18.91 -16.80 -43.86
CA PRO A 9 -18.81 -17.17 -42.44
C PRO A 9 -20.16 -17.02 -41.73
N ASN A 10 -20.50 -18.02 -40.93
CA ASN A 10 -21.67 -18.11 -40.08
C ASN A 10 -21.65 -17.04 -38.99
N ALA A 11 -22.85 -16.56 -38.69
CA ALA A 11 -23.18 -15.63 -37.62
C ALA A 11 -22.79 -16.17 -36.22
N PRO A 12 -22.48 -15.28 -35.25
CA PRO A 12 -22.15 -15.70 -33.91
C PRO A 12 -23.39 -16.16 -33.15
N LEU A 13 -23.24 -17.27 -32.43
CA LEU A 13 -24.19 -17.81 -31.48
C LEU A 13 -24.45 -16.76 -30.37
N GLY A 14 -25.71 -16.37 -30.25
CA GLY A 14 -26.20 -15.53 -29.19
C GLY A 14 -26.08 -16.25 -27.84
N TYR A 15 -25.24 -15.73 -26.97
CA TYR A 15 -25.30 -16.05 -25.53
C TYR A 15 -26.54 -15.38 -24.96
N ALA A 16 -27.48 -16.19 -24.49
CA ALA A 16 -28.61 -15.74 -23.69
C ALA A 16 -28.08 -15.06 -22.42
N LEU A 17 -28.34 -13.77 -22.27
CA LEU A 17 -28.14 -13.05 -21.03
C LEU A 17 -29.11 -13.61 -19.97
N PRO A 18 -28.65 -13.84 -18.74
CA PRO A 18 -29.51 -14.33 -17.68
C PRO A 18 -30.57 -13.28 -17.30
N HIS A 19 -31.74 -13.74 -16.92
CA HIS A 19 -32.96 -12.99 -16.53
C HIS A 19 -32.81 -11.95 -15.40
N TYR A 20 -31.61 -11.55 -15.06
CA TYR A 20 -31.29 -10.69 -13.93
C TYR A 20 -31.57 -9.21 -14.20
N GLU A 21 -31.37 -8.72 -15.41
CA GLU A 21 -31.57 -7.30 -15.73
C GLU A 21 -33.06 -6.93 -15.83
N VAL A 22 -33.91 -7.85 -16.22
CA VAL A 22 -35.37 -7.59 -16.32
C VAL A 22 -36.01 -7.42 -14.94
N PHE A 23 -35.50 -8.09 -13.90
CA PHE A 23 -36.03 -8.00 -12.54
C PHE A 23 -35.61 -6.72 -11.81
N VAL A 24 -34.42 -6.21 -12.06
CA VAL A 24 -33.96 -4.95 -11.45
C VAL A 24 -34.73 -3.76 -12.03
N GLN A 25 -35.04 -3.78 -13.31
CA GLN A 25 -35.80 -2.71 -13.96
C GLN A 25 -37.28 -2.68 -13.49
N CYS A 26 -37.89 -3.84 -13.28
CA CYS A 26 -39.26 -3.91 -12.71
C CYS A 26 -39.31 -3.42 -11.26
N ALA A 27 -38.27 -3.62 -10.47
CA ALA A 27 -38.22 -3.14 -9.07
C ALA A 27 -38.03 -1.62 -8.96
N ILE A 28 -37.31 -1.03 -9.90
CA ILE A 28 -37.10 0.43 -9.96
C ILE A 28 -38.37 1.14 -10.47
N ASP A 29 -39.02 0.60 -11.49
CA ASP A 29 -40.26 1.18 -12.03
C ASP A 29 -41.45 1.10 -11.05
N ALA A 30 -41.49 0.07 -10.20
CA ALA A 30 -42.49 -0.05 -9.14
C ALA A 30 -42.31 0.96 -7.99
N ALA A 31 -41.08 1.43 -7.74
CA ALA A 31 -40.79 2.40 -6.68
C ALA A 31 -41.06 3.87 -7.09
N VAL A 32 -41.18 4.16 -8.38
CA VAL A 32 -41.34 5.54 -8.90
C VAL A 32 -42.82 5.94 -9.13
N HIS A 33 -43.76 5.00 -9.18
CA HIS A 33 -45.15 5.27 -9.56
C HIS A 33 -46.22 4.85 -8.55
N SER A 34 -45.95 4.75 -7.26
CA SER A 34 -46.99 4.45 -6.26
C SER A 34 -47.38 5.65 -5.42
N THR A 35 -48.24 6.50 -6.02
CA THR A 35 -49.22 7.30 -5.26
C THR A 35 -50.60 6.99 -5.81
N ALA A 36 -51.20 5.90 -5.42
CA ALA A 36 -52.67 5.70 -5.36
C ALA A 36 -52.99 4.34 -4.74
N SER A 37 -53.88 4.38 -3.76
CA SER A 37 -54.49 3.28 -3.03
C SER A 37 -54.91 2.09 -3.90
N LEU A 38 -54.34 0.89 -3.64
CA LEU A 38 -54.95 -0.40 -3.95
C LEU A 38 -54.36 -1.46 -3.01
N GLN A 39 -55.22 -2.23 -2.35
CA GLN A 39 -54.86 -3.33 -1.45
C GLN A 39 -54.01 -4.39 -2.16
N PRO A 40 -52.96 -4.94 -1.50
CA PRO A 40 -52.15 -5.98 -2.11
C PRO A 40 -52.85 -7.33 -2.13
N PRO A 41 -52.66 -8.13 -3.20
CA PRO A 41 -53.05 -9.53 -3.17
C PRO A 41 -52.11 -10.30 -2.24
N VAL A 42 -52.69 -11.11 -1.38
CA VAL A 42 -52.00 -12.02 -0.46
C VAL A 42 -51.32 -13.11 -1.28
N CYS A 43 -50.03 -12.96 -1.51
CA CYS A 43 -49.11 -14.06 -1.89
C CYS A 43 -48.26 -14.41 -0.65
N SER A 44 -48.79 -15.32 0.13
CA SER A 44 -48.09 -15.92 1.26
C SER A 44 -47.06 -16.93 0.75
N GLY A 45 -45.83 -16.75 1.10
CA GLY A 45 -44.84 -17.80 1.12
C GLY A 45 -43.42 -17.44 0.68
N ASP A 46 -43.24 -16.77 -0.45
CA ASP A 46 -41.88 -16.71 -1.05
C ASP A 46 -41.10 -15.41 -0.84
N VAL A 47 -41.77 -14.33 -0.42
CA VAL A 47 -41.07 -13.04 -0.20
C VAL A 47 -40.26 -13.04 1.09
N ALA A 48 -40.70 -13.77 2.11
CA ALA A 48 -39.95 -13.93 3.36
C ALA A 48 -38.68 -14.74 3.14
N ALA A 49 -38.70 -15.79 2.33
CA ALA A 49 -37.54 -16.59 1.97
C ALA A 49 -36.55 -15.81 1.09
N PHE A 50 -37.02 -14.89 0.23
CA PHE A 50 -36.18 -14.06 -0.60
C PHE A 50 -35.52 -12.91 0.18
N VAL A 51 -36.21 -12.34 1.15
CA VAL A 51 -35.66 -11.36 2.10
C VAL A 51 -34.65 -12.02 3.05
N GLU A 52 -34.91 -13.27 3.48
CA GLU A 52 -33.91 -14.03 4.25
C GLU A 52 -32.67 -14.40 3.42
N LEU A 53 -32.78 -14.68 2.13
CA LEU A 53 -31.61 -14.94 1.27
C LEU A 53 -30.77 -13.69 0.98
N CYS A 54 -31.34 -12.50 1.00
CA CYS A 54 -30.62 -11.23 0.91
C CYS A 54 -30.05 -10.73 2.24
N MET A 55 -30.49 -11.30 3.37
CA MET A 55 -30.09 -10.88 4.73
C MET A 55 -29.01 -11.78 5.37
N THR A 56 -28.47 -12.77 4.67
CA THR A 56 -27.50 -13.71 5.24
C THR A 56 -26.04 -13.31 5.06
N ASN A 57 -25.72 -12.04 4.81
CA ASN A 57 -24.37 -11.54 5.06
C ASN A 57 -24.23 -11.22 6.56
N THR A 58 -24.19 -12.27 7.38
CA THR A 58 -23.96 -12.11 8.82
C THR A 58 -22.60 -11.45 9.03
N SER A 59 -22.62 -10.20 9.50
CA SER A 59 -21.39 -9.51 9.92
C SER A 59 -20.73 -10.31 11.02
N ILE A 60 -19.47 -10.71 10.81
CA ILE A 60 -18.70 -11.48 11.80
C ILE A 60 -17.92 -10.52 12.71
N LEU A 61 -17.39 -9.43 12.15
CA LEU A 61 -16.65 -8.41 12.88
C LEU A 61 -17.27 -7.05 12.62
N THR A 62 -17.52 -6.27 13.68
CA THR A 62 -18.06 -4.91 13.56
C THR A 62 -17.27 -3.96 14.44
N LEU A 63 -16.82 -2.86 13.85
CA LEU A 63 -16.23 -1.72 14.53
C LEU A 63 -17.28 -0.64 14.74
N ASP A 64 -17.48 -0.23 15.99
CA ASP A 64 -18.39 0.84 16.38
C ASP A 64 -17.56 1.96 17.03
N SER A 65 -17.34 3.06 16.31
CA SER A 65 -16.60 4.26 16.74
C SER A 65 -15.25 3.95 17.38
N VAL A 66 -14.51 2.99 16.80
CA VAL A 66 -13.24 2.51 17.34
C VAL A 66 -12.13 3.52 17.13
N SER A 67 -11.46 3.89 18.24
CA SER A 67 -10.25 4.74 18.21
C SER A 67 -9.11 4.06 18.93
N LEU A 68 -7.87 4.33 18.51
CA LEU A 68 -6.67 3.80 19.12
C LEU A 68 -5.61 4.89 19.29
N ALA A 69 -5.15 5.06 20.54
CA ALA A 69 -4.00 5.88 20.89
C ALA A 69 -2.79 4.99 21.21
N LEU A 70 -1.61 5.46 20.86
CA LEU A 70 -0.34 4.85 21.25
C LEU A 70 0.01 5.24 22.68
N PRO A 71 0.95 4.52 23.36
CA PRO A 71 1.37 4.86 24.72
C PRO A 71 1.96 6.26 24.87
N ASP A 72 2.46 6.85 23.78
CA ASP A 72 2.96 8.22 23.71
C ASP A 72 1.84 9.29 23.61
N GLY A 73 0.57 8.88 23.64
CA GLY A 73 -0.61 9.74 23.52
C GLY A 73 -0.99 10.12 22.08
N ARG A 74 -0.21 9.71 21.07
CA ARG A 74 -0.52 9.97 19.67
C ARG A 74 -1.69 9.11 19.21
N LEU A 75 -2.76 9.76 18.71
CA LEU A 75 -3.88 9.09 18.06
C LEU A 75 -3.44 8.51 16.73
N LEU A 76 -3.67 7.21 16.54
CA LEU A 76 -3.34 6.49 15.32
C LEU A 76 -4.52 6.53 14.34
N PHE A 77 -5.70 6.22 14.83
CA PHE A 77 -6.97 6.36 14.11
C PHE A 77 -8.10 6.67 15.08
N THR A 78 -9.14 7.31 14.58
CA THR A 78 -10.28 7.78 15.36
C THR A 78 -11.60 7.43 14.67
N ASP A 79 -12.59 7.08 15.48
CA ASP A 79 -14.00 6.88 15.05
C ASP A 79 -14.15 5.95 13.84
N LEU A 80 -13.47 4.80 13.87
CA LEU A 80 -13.58 3.82 12.81
C LEU A 80 -14.90 3.06 12.94
N ASN A 81 -15.65 3.08 11.83
CA ASN A 81 -16.92 2.37 11.70
C ASN A 81 -16.87 1.50 10.44
N GLU A 82 -16.93 0.18 10.59
CA GLU A 82 -16.86 -0.76 9.47
C GLU A 82 -17.36 -2.15 9.89
N THR A 83 -17.91 -2.89 8.93
CA THR A 83 -18.34 -4.27 9.12
C THR A 83 -17.62 -5.20 8.17
N PHE A 84 -17.13 -6.32 8.70
CA PHE A 84 -16.47 -7.37 7.95
C PHE A 84 -17.35 -8.63 7.99
N ASP A 85 -17.71 -9.08 6.82
CA ASP A 85 -18.53 -10.27 6.58
C ASP A 85 -17.67 -11.46 6.14
N GLN A 86 -18.27 -12.52 5.61
CA GLN A 86 -17.58 -13.71 5.14
C GLN A 86 -16.78 -13.50 3.85
N ARG A 87 -16.88 -12.34 3.20
CA ARG A 87 -16.13 -12.08 1.96
C ARG A 87 -14.64 -11.94 2.23
N ARG A 88 -13.84 -12.37 1.28
CA ARG A 88 -12.40 -12.13 1.28
C ARG A 88 -12.13 -10.63 1.11
N THR A 89 -11.62 -10.01 2.16
CA THR A 89 -11.36 -8.57 2.23
C THR A 89 -9.86 -8.31 2.29
N GLY A 90 -9.37 -7.40 1.46
CA GLY A 90 -8.01 -6.88 1.55
C GLY A 90 -7.99 -5.58 2.34
N LEU A 91 -7.11 -5.44 3.32
CA LEU A 91 -6.87 -4.19 4.04
C LEU A 91 -5.58 -3.56 3.55
N VAL A 92 -5.70 -2.36 2.98
CA VAL A 92 -4.59 -1.58 2.45
C VAL A 92 -4.47 -0.24 3.16
N GLY A 93 -3.36 0.46 2.97
CA GLY A 93 -3.12 1.77 3.56
C GLY A 93 -1.63 2.06 3.70
N ARG A 94 -1.25 3.30 3.99
CA ARG A 94 0.15 3.70 4.17
C ARG A 94 0.83 2.94 5.30
N ASN A 95 2.15 2.82 5.22
CA ASN A 95 2.93 2.25 6.33
C ASN A 95 2.83 3.15 7.56
N GLY A 96 2.72 2.53 8.74
CA GLY A 96 2.58 3.23 10.00
C GLY A 96 1.16 3.77 10.31
N VAL A 97 0.18 3.60 9.43
CA VAL A 97 -1.22 4.04 9.68
C VAL A 97 -1.96 3.18 10.71
N GLY A 98 -1.41 2.01 11.07
CA GLY A 98 -1.97 1.16 12.11
C GLY A 98 -2.70 -0.08 11.62
N LYS A 99 -2.48 -0.55 10.39
CA LYS A 99 -3.13 -1.75 9.83
C LYS A 99 -2.99 -2.99 10.72
N SER A 100 -1.75 -3.31 11.12
CA SER A 100 -1.46 -4.46 11.99
C SER A 100 -2.11 -4.30 13.38
N LEU A 101 -2.13 -3.09 13.93
CA LEU A 101 -2.79 -2.81 15.19
C LEU A 101 -4.31 -2.92 15.08
N LEU A 102 -4.90 -2.51 13.96
CA LEU A 102 -6.31 -2.73 13.67
C LEU A 102 -6.61 -4.23 13.58
N GLY A 103 -5.74 -5.02 12.93
CA GLY A 103 -5.82 -6.48 12.92
C GLY A 103 -5.83 -7.10 14.33
N GLN A 104 -4.97 -6.61 15.23
CA GLN A 104 -4.95 -7.03 16.64
C GLN A 104 -6.23 -6.63 17.39
N VAL A 105 -6.78 -5.44 17.14
CA VAL A 105 -8.07 -5.01 17.72
C VAL A 105 -9.20 -5.90 17.21
N LEU A 106 -9.27 -6.19 15.92
CA LEU A 106 -10.25 -7.09 15.33
C LEU A 106 -10.14 -8.51 15.89
N ALA A 107 -8.93 -9.00 16.11
CA ALA A 107 -8.68 -10.31 16.71
C ALA A 107 -8.92 -10.37 18.23
N GLY A 108 -9.13 -9.24 18.89
CA GLY A 108 -9.29 -9.17 20.34
C GLY A 108 -8.01 -9.27 21.16
N GLN A 109 -6.86 -9.25 20.50
CA GLN A 109 -5.55 -9.26 21.18
C GLN A 109 -5.19 -7.90 21.77
N ARG A 110 -5.88 -6.83 21.34
CA ARG A 110 -5.69 -5.46 21.83
C ARG A 110 -7.04 -4.79 22.04
N ALA A 111 -7.21 -4.16 23.19
CA ALA A 111 -8.39 -3.33 23.45
C ALA A 111 -8.26 -1.98 22.70
N PRO A 112 -9.33 -1.45 22.11
CA PRO A 112 -9.36 -0.09 21.58
C PRO A 112 -9.30 0.92 22.74
N SER A 113 -8.84 2.14 22.46
CA SER A 113 -8.84 3.25 23.44
C SER A 113 -10.24 3.81 23.68
N SER A 114 -11.10 3.78 22.66
CA SER A 114 -12.54 4.09 22.75
C SER A 114 -13.31 3.34 21.66
N GLY A 115 -14.63 3.24 21.83
CA GLY A 115 -15.50 2.47 20.95
C GLY A 115 -15.51 0.97 21.28
N GLN A 116 -16.12 0.18 20.43
CA GLN A 116 -16.28 -1.27 20.61
C GLN A 116 -16.00 -2.05 19.34
N CYS A 117 -15.34 -3.20 19.48
CA CYS A 117 -15.23 -4.19 18.43
C CYS A 117 -16.05 -5.43 18.80
N ARG A 118 -17.14 -5.67 18.07
CA ARG A 118 -18.00 -6.84 18.27
C ARG A 118 -17.54 -7.98 17.38
N ARG A 119 -17.48 -9.20 17.93
CA ARG A 119 -17.08 -10.42 17.24
C ARG A 119 -18.17 -11.47 17.39
N ARG A 120 -18.52 -12.13 16.28
CA ARG A 120 -19.35 -13.34 16.27
C ARG A 120 -18.46 -14.51 15.87
N GLY A 121 -18.18 -15.38 16.81
CA GLY A 121 -17.31 -16.54 16.60
C GLY A 121 -15.81 -16.29 16.81
N PRO A 122 -15.01 -17.36 16.78
CA PRO A 122 -13.58 -17.32 17.00
C PRO A 122 -12.84 -16.68 15.83
N VAL A 123 -11.88 -15.80 16.17
CA VAL A 123 -11.02 -15.10 15.21
C VAL A 123 -9.59 -15.57 15.38
N HIS A 124 -8.96 -15.97 14.29
CA HIS A 124 -7.55 -16.36 14.27
C HIS A 124 -6.72 -15.28 13.58
N LEU A 125 -5.72 -14.75 14.28
CA LEU A 125 -4.76 -13.78 13.74
C LEU A 125 -3.42 -14.46 13.51
N LEU A 126 -2.96 -14.41 12.27
CA LEU A 126 -1.61 -14.79 11.89
C LEU A 126 -0.83 -13.52 11.52
N ASN A 127 0.12 -13.15 12.36
CA ASN A 127 1.01 -12.02 12.13
C ASN A 127 2.47 -12.48 12.02
N GLN A 128 3.32 -11.61 11.51
CA GLN A 128 4.75 -11.89 11.34
C GLN A 128 5.44 -12.23 12.66
N GLN A 129 5.02 -11.65 13.78
CA GLN A 129 5.63 -11.92 15.10
C GLN A 129 5.39 -13.34 15.58
N VAL A 130 4.26 -13.96 15.24
CA VAL A 130 3.99 -15.37 15.55
C VAL A 130 5.03 -16.25 14.89
N ILE A 131 5.33 -16.00 13.61
CA ILE A 131 6.32 -16.76 12.85
C ILE A 131 7.73 -16.59 13.45
N GLU A 132 8.10 -15.38 13.83
CA GLU A 132 9.43 -15.07 14.37
C GLU A 132 9.66 -15.58 15.80
N ARG A 133 8.60 -15.60 16.63
CA ARG A 133 8.69 -15.91 18.06
C ARG A 133 8.41 -17.36 18.41
N SER A 134 7.86 -18.15 17.50
CA SER A 134 7.51 -19.54 17.76
C SER A 134 8.76 -20.38 17.99
N ALA A 135 8.80 -21.11 19.10
CA ALA A 135 9.92 -21.98 19.44
C ALA A 135 9.86 -23.30 18.65
N THR A 136 8.67 -23.88 18.56
CA THR A 136 8.43 -25.16 17.89
C THR A 136 7.42 -25.03 16.74
N LEU A 137 7.32 -26.07 15.93
CA LEU A 137 6.30 -26.15 14.88
C LEU A 137 4.88 -26.15 15.47
N ALA A 138 4.65 -26.79 16.60
CA ALA A 138 3.37 -26.75 17.31
C ALA A 138 3.01 -25.33 17.79
N ASP A 139 4.01 -24.54 18.26
CA ASP A 139 3.80 -23.14 18.63
C ASP A 139 3.47 -22.29 17.41
N LEU A 140 4.13 -22.55 16.29
CA LEU A 140 3.88 -21.87 15.03
C LEU A 140 2.46 -22.14 14.51
N ALA A 141 1.95 -23.37 14.68
CA ALA A 141 0.56 -23.73 14.41
C ALA A 141 -0.41 -23.20 15.49
N GLN A 142 0.07 -22.50 16.53
CA GLN A 142 -0.72 -22.00 17.66
C GLN A 142 -1.48 -23.11 18.42
N VAL A 143 -0.97 -24.34 18.39
CA VAL A 143 -1.48 -25.50 19.16
C VAL A 143 -0.51 -25.96 20.24
N GLY A 144 0.65 -25.30 20.40
CA GLY A 144 1.72 -25.70 21.31
C GLY A 144 1.27 -25.82 22.76
N ALA A 145 0.41 -24.93 23.25
CA ALA A 145 -0.13 -24.99 24.61
C ALA A 145 -0.97 -26.26 24.86
N VAL A 146 -1.78 -26.66 23.87
CA VAL A 146 -2.60 -27.87 23.94
C VAL A 146 -1.73 -29.12 23.90
N VAL A 147 -0.76 -29.14 22.98
CA VAL A 147 0.20 -30.24 22.85
C VAL A 147 1.02 -30.41 24.14
N ALA A 148 1.50 -29.32 24.73
CA ALA A 148 2.24 -29.37 25.99
C ALA A 148 1.36 -29.83 27.17
N ALA A 149 0.07 -29.44 27.20
CA ALA A 149 -0.87 -29.97 28.21
C ALA A 149 -1.11 -31.45 28.06
N LEU A 150 -1.31 -31.96 26.81
CA LEU A 150 -1.42 -33.39 26.53
C LEU A 150 -0.18 -34.16 26.98
N GLU A 151 1.03 -33.66 26.72
CA GLU A 151 2.27 -34.28 27.16
C GLU A 151 2.35 -34.37 28.69
N ARG A 152 1.94 -33.30 29.42
CA ARG A 152 1.90 -33.35 30.89
C ARG A 152 0.88 -34.37 31.42
N ILE A 153 -0.30 -34.47 30.81
CA ILE A 153 -1.31 -35.48 31.18
C ILE A 153 -0.77 -36.88 30.93
N GLU A 154 -0.14 -37.13 29.80
CA GLU A 154 0.51 -38.42 29.48
C GLU A 154 1.62 -38.78 30.47
N GLN A 155 2.30 -37.79 31.05
CA GLN A 155 3.31 -37.93 32.10
C GLN A 155 2.70 -38.06 33.51
N GLY A 156 1.36 -38.08 33.61
CA GLY A 156 0.64 -38.30 34.86
C GLY A 156 0.16 -37.01 35.57
N SER A 157 0.13 -35.87 34.89
CA SER A 157 -0.47 -34.68 35.48
C SER A 157 -1.97 -34.85 35.70
N ILE A 158 -2.41 -34.51 36.92
CA ILE A 158 -3.83 -34.48 37.32
C ILE A 158 -4.31 -33.04 37.49
N ASN A 159 -3.53 -32.03 37.02
CA ASN A 159 -3.88 -30.62 37.14
C ASN A 159 -5.10 -30.31 36.27
N PRO A 160 -6.22 -29.79 36.83
CA PRO A 160 -7.41 -29.42 36.06
C PRO A 160 -7.12 -28.47 34.92
N GLN A 161 -6.16 -27.56 35.08
CA GLN A 161 -5.78 -26.60 34.04
C GLN A 161 -5.25 -27.28 32.76
N ASP A 162 -4.60 -28.45 32.88
CA ASP A 162 -4.14 -29.20 31.72
C ASP A 162 -5.32 -29.80 30.94
N PHE A 163 -6.32 -30.32 31.65
CA PHE A 163 -7.54 -30.86 31.05
C PHE A 163 -8.37 -29.74 30.41
N ASP A 164 -8.48 -28.59 31.07
CA ASP A 164 -9.15 -27.41 30.52
C ASP A 164 -8.46 -26.90 29.25
N ALA A 165 -7.13 -26.91 29.21
CA ALA A 165 -6.36 -26.50 28.04
C ALA A 165 -6.55 -27.44 26.85
N VAL A 166 -6.69 -28.73 27.10
CA VAL A 166 -6.97 -29.73 26.06
C VAL A 166 -8.43 -29.64 25.59
N GLY A 167 -9.38 -29.56 26.51
CA GLY A 167 -10.82 -29.59 26.21
C GLY A 167 -11.16 -30.80 25.34
N ASP A 168 -11.81 -30.60 24.22
CA ASP A 168 -12.20 -31.66 23.27
C ASP A 168 -11.09 -32.02 22.24
N ARG A 169 -9.89 -31.41 22.35
CA ARG A 169 -8.82 -31.52 21.33
C ARG A 169 -7.78 -32.61 21.64
N TRP A 170 -8.23 -33.79 22.08
CA TRP A 170 -7.35 -34.91 22.44
C TRP A 170 -6.55 -35.46 21.25
N ASP A 171 -7.05 -35.33 20.04
CA ASP A 171 -6.47 -35.80 18.78
C ASP A 171 -5.73 -34.67 18.00
N ILE A 172 -5.40 -33.55 18.67
CA ILE A 172 -4.79 -32.35 18.02
C ILE A 172 -3.47 -32.66 17.30
N ARG A 173 -2.69 -33.65 17.81
CA ARG A 173 -1.43 -34.04 17.18
C ARG A 173 -1.66 -34.79 15.86
N GLU A 174 -2.62 -35.71 15.85
CA GLU A 174 -3.03 -36.45 14.67
C GLU A 174 -3.64 -35.52 13.63
N GLN A 175 -4.47 -34.61 14.05
CA GLN A 175 -5.06 -33.59 13.18
C GLN A 175 -3.97 -32.67 12.59
N LEU A 176 -3.02 -32.19 13.39
CA LEU A 176 -1.88 -31.41 12.90
C LEU A 176 -1.08 -32.20 11.87
N GLN A 177 -0.75 -33.46 12.17
CA GLN A 177 0.00 -34.31 11.26
C GLN A 177 -0.74 -34.55 9.93
N MET A 178 -2.05 -34.77 9.97
CA MET A 178 -2.87 -34.88 8.75
C MET A 178 -2.83 -33.62 7.91
N HIS A 179 -2.95 -32.45 8.55
CA HIS A 179 -2.87 -31.16 7.83
C HIS A 179 -1.48 -30.92 7.24
N LEU A 180 -0.42 -31.28 7.96
CA LEU A 180 0.95 -31.22 7.43
C LEU A 180 1.14 -32.14 6.22
N GLN A 181 0.63 -33.38 6.27
CA GLN A 181 0.68 -34.33 5.15
C GLN A 181 -0.05 -33.77 3.91
N ARG A 182 -1.27 -33.24 4.08
CA ARG A 182 -2.06 -32.64 2.99
C ARG A 182 -1.35 -31.47 2.32
N ASN A 183 -0.51 -30.76 3.08
CA ASN A 183 0.27 -29.61 2.59
C ASN A 183 1.70 -30.00 2.17
N GLY A 184 2.02 -31.30 1.99
CA GLY A 184 3.34 -31.76 1.57
C GLY A 184 4.44 -31.60 2.63
N LEU A 185 4.05 -31.45 3.90
CA LEU A 185 4.94 -31.27 5.05
C LEU A 185 4.91 -32.47 6.02
N GLY A 186 4.42 -33.63 5.59
CA GLY A 186 4.26 -34.80 6.44
C GLY A 186 5.57 -35.39 7.01
N HIS A 187 6.71 -34.96 6.50
CA HIS A 187 8.05 -35.31 7.01
C HIS A 187 8.48 -34.47 8.22
N LEU A 188 7.72 -33.40 8.57
CA LEU A 188 8.05 -32.53 9.69
C LEU A 188 7.44 -33.07 11.00
N ASP A 189 8.19 -32.95 12.09
CA ASP A 189 7.75 -33.26 13.45
C ASP A 189 7.28 -31.98 14.15
N TRP A 190 6.18 -32.07 14.87
CA TRP A 190 5.60 -30.94 15.61
C TRP A 190 6.52 -30.37 16.72
N ARG A 191 7.49 -31.19 17.20
CA ARG A 191 8.55 -30.78 18.14
C ARG A 191 9.69 -30.02 17.48
N GLN A 192 9.79 -30.07 16.15
CA GLN A 192 10.90 -29.46 15.43
C GLN A 192 10.96 -27.95 15.68
N PRO A 193 12.15 -27.35 15.85
CA PRO A 193 12.29 -25.91 16.00
C PRO A 193 11.76 -25.14 14.80
N ALA A 194 10.90 -24.14 15.02
CA ALA A 194 10.30 -23.34 13.94
C ALA A 194 11.35 -22.65 13.04
N ARG A 195 12.49 -22.26 13.62
CA ARG A 195 13.63 -21.65 12.89
C ARG A 195 14.29 -22.55 11.84
N SER A 196 14.06 -23.85 11.88
CA SER A 196 14.59 -24.79 10.88
C SER A 196 13.77 -24.84 9.60
N LEU A 197 12.59 -24.19 9.59
CA LEU A 197 11.67 -24.16 8.46
C LEU A 197 12.05 -23.05 7.48
N SER A 198 11.85 -23.29 6.18
CA SER A 198 11.83 -22.19 5.22
C SER A 198 10.60 -21.28 5.45
N GLY A 199 10.66 -20.02 5.00
CA GLY A 199 9.54 -19.09 5.15
C GLY A 199 8.22 -19.65 4.60
N GLY A 200 8.26 -20.32 3.45
CA GLY A 200 7.09 -20.98 2.85
C GLY A 200 6.58 -22.18 3.67
N GLN A 201 7.48 -22.96 4.27
CA GLN A 201 7.09 -24.05 5.18
C GLN A 201 6.46 -23.48 6.46
N ALA A 202 7.08 -22.46 7.05
CA ALA A 202 6.57 -21.80 8.25
C ALA A 202 5.16 -21.22 8.02
N MET A 203 4.93 -20.56 6.89
CA MET A 203 3.61 -20.03 6.53
C MET A 203 2.57 -21.15 6.39
N ARG A 204 2.90 -22.27 5.72
CA ARG A 204 1.97 -23.40 5.58
C ARG A 204 1.62 -24.06 6.91
N VAL A 205 2.60 -24.18 7.82
CA VAL A 205 2.35 -24.68 9.19
C VAL A 205 1.43 -23.74 9.96
N ALA A 206 1.69 -22.45 9.91
CA ALA A 206 0.87 -21.43 10.58
C ALA A 206 -0.57 -21.42 10.06
N LEU A 207 -0.76 -21.57 8.74
CA LEU A 207 -2.09 -21.69 8.13
C LEU A 207 -2.78 -23.02 8.50
N ALA A 208 -2.03 -24.14 8.63
CA ALA A 208 -2.60 -25.38 9.16
C ALA A 208 -3.18 -25.17 10.58
N GLY A 209 -2.51 -24.37 11.41
CA GLY A 209 -3.02 -23.97 12.72
C GLY A 209 -4.32 -23.15 12.65
N ALA A 210 -4.47 -22.27 11.65
CA ALA A 210 -5.71 -21.54 11.43
C ALA A 210 -6.90 -22.50 11.12
N TRP A 211 -6.67 -23.54 10.33
CA TRP A 211 -7.68 -24.57 10.08
C TRP A 211 -8.04 -25.36 11.35
N LEU A 212 -7.02 -25.71 12.15
CA LEU A 212 -7.20 -26.46 13.41
C LEU A 212 -7.88 -25.63 14.51
N SER A 213 -7.78 -24.31 14.44
CA SER A 213 -8.43 -23.42 15.43
C SER A 213 -9.94 -23.40 15.32
N GLY A 214 -10.53 -23.89 14.22
CA GLY A 214 -11.95 -23.80 13.95
C GLY A 214 -12.45 -22.36 13.76
N ALA A 215 -11.55 -21.41 13.48
CA ALA A 215 -11.88 -20.00 13.37
C ALA A 215 -12.93 -19.72 12.29
N ASP A 216 -13.91 -18.88 12.61
CA ASP A 216 -14.89 -18.37 11.66
C ASP A 216 -14.36 -17.20 10.85
N TYR A 217 -13.30 -16.55 11.36
CA TYR A 217 -12.65 -15.44 10.69
C TYR A 217 -11.12 -15.52 10.80
N LEU A 218 -10.45 -15.45 9.66
CA LEU A 218 -8.99 -15.48 9.58
C LEU A 218 -8.47 -14.09 9.24
N ILE A 219 -7.50 -13.59 10.00
CA ILE A 219 -6.78 -12.35 9.74
C ILE A 219 -5.33 -12.70 9.44
N LEU A 220 -4.85 -12.32 8.26
CA LEU A 220 -3.46 -12.51 7.82
C LEU A 220 -2.77 -11.15 7.70
N ASP A 221 -1.69 -10.95 8.44
CA ASP A 221 -0.91 -9.70 8.41
C ASP A 221 0.40 -9.90 7.65
N GLU A 222 0.49 -9.31 6.46
CA GLU A 222 1.60 -9.38 5.51
C GLU A 222 2.07 -10.84 5.23
N PRO A 223 1.16 -11.76 4.85
CA PRO A 223 1.48 -13.18 4.75
C PRO A 223 2.41 -13.55 3.59
N SER A 224 2.60 -12.67 2.61
CA SER A 224 3.47 -12.90 1.44
C SER A 224 4.92 -12.46 1.65
N ASN A 225 5.23 -11.79 2.77
CA ASN A 225 6.59 -11.32 3.04
C ASN A 225 7.58 -12.49 3.12
N HIS A 226 8.73 -12.32 2.49
CA HIS A 226 9.82 -13.32 2.44
C HIS A 226 9.47 -14.65 1.76
N LEU A 227 8.31 -14.75 1.10
CA LEU A 227 7.95 -15.92 0.31
C LEU A 227 8.49 -15.80 -1.12
N ASP A 228 9.04 -16.90 -1.63
CA ASP A 228 9.35 -17.02 -3.06
C ASP A 228 8.09 -17.26 -3.91
N SER A 229 8.24 -17.32 -5.23
CA SER A 229 7.13 -17.48 -6.18
C SER A 229 6.28 -18.70 -5.89
N ASP A 230 6.94 -19.83 -5.57
CA ASP A 230 6.25 -21.10 -5.34
C ASP A 230 5.47 -21.09 -4.02
N ALA A 231 6.06 -20.56 -2.96
CA ALA A 231 5.40 -20.40 -1.67
C ALA A 231 4.23 -19.39 -1.75
N ARG A 232 4.36 -18.31 -2.56
CA ARG A 232 3.25 -17.39 -2.83
C ARG A 232 2.09 -18.05 -3.58
N ALA A 233 2.39 -18.87 -4.59
CA ALA A 233 1.38 -19.63 -5.31
C ALA A 233 0.63 -20.60 -4.38
N GLN A 234 1.34 -21.26 -3.48
CA GLN A 234 0.74 -22.14 -2.47
C GLN A 234 -0.12 -21.37 -1.47
N LEU A 235 0.37 -20.22 -0.93
CA LEU A 235 -0.41 -19.32 -0.07
C LEU A 235 -1.71 -18.91 -0.76
N LEU A 236 -1.63 -18.51 -2.03
CA LEU A 236 -2.80 -18.11 -2.80
C LEU A 236 -3.80 -19.27 -2.97
N SER A 237 -3.31 -20.49 -3.22
CA SER A 237 -4.17 -21.68 -3.28
C SER A 237 -4.89 -21.94 -1.96
N MET A 238 -4.18 -21.78 -0.83
CA MET A 238 -4.77 -21.95 0.50
C MET A 238 -5.81 -20.87 0.81
N ILE A 239 -5.54 -19.60 0.46
CA ILE A 239 -6.50 -18.48 0.60
C ILE A 239 -7.75 -18.74 -0.26
N LYS A 240 -7.60 -19.27 -1.47
CA LYS A 240 -8.74 -19.63 -2.33
C LYS A 240 -9.56 -20.78 -1.76
N GLY A 241 -8.94 -21.70 -1.06
CA GLY A 241 -9.60 -22.82 -0.38
C GLY A 241 -10.27 -22.45 0.95
N TRP A 242 -10.04 -21.23 1.46
CA TRP A 242 -10.69 -20.77 2.69
C TRP A 242 -12.09 -20.28 2.37
N ASP A 243 -13.10 -20.90 2.96
CA ASP A 243 -14.54 -20.70 2.70
C ASP A 243 -15.26 -19.82 3.75
N ARG A 244 -14.53 -19.39 4.79
CA ARG A 244 -15.03 -18.56 5.88
C ARG A 244 -14.56 -17.11 5.71
N GLY A 245 -14.84 -16.25 6.69
CA GLY A 245 -14.41 -14.85 6.68
C GLY A 245 -12.89 -14.70 6.63
N LEU A 246 -12.40 -13.78 5.80
CA LEU A 246 -10.97 -13.55 5.60
C LEU A 246 -10.66 -12.06 5.48
N LEU A 247 -9.68 -11.60 6.27
CA LEU A 247 -9.04 -10.30 6.12
C LEU A 247 -7.54 -10.49 5.82
N VAL A 248 -7.08 -9.98 4.69
CA VAL A 248 -5.67 -9.99 4.33
C VAL A 248 -5.14 -8.55 4.37
N ILE A 249 -4.26 -8.27 5.31
CA ILE A 249 -3.51 -7.02 5.36
C ILE A 249 -2.28 -7.24 4.49
N SER A 250 -2.19 -6.58 3.34
CA SER A 250 -1.06 -6.78 2.44
C SER A 250 -0.86 -5.64 1.46
N HIS A 251 0.36 -5.53 0.96
CA HIS A 251 0.76 -4.70 -0.17
C HIS A 251 1.02 -5.51 -1.45
N ASP A 252 0.85 -6.81 -1.38
CA ASP A 252 1.01 -7.73 -2.52
C ASP A 252 -0.21 -7.64 -3.46
N ARG A 253 0.01 -7.04 -4.63
CA ARG A 253 -1.03 -6.83 -5.64
C ARG A 253 -1.60 -8.13 -6.18
N SER A 254 -0.79 -9.18 -6.23
CA SER A 254 -1.22 -10.50 -6.69
C SER A 254 -2.20 -11.14 -5.71
N LEU A 255 -1.98 -11.00 -4.40
CA LEU A 255 -2.94 -11.42 -3.38
C LEU A 255 -4.20 -10.57 -3.40
N LEU A 256 -4.06 -9.25 -3.45
CA LEU A 256 -5.18 -8.30 -3.45
C LEU A 256 -6.06 -8.43 -4.70
N ALA A 257 -5.52 -8.91 -5.83
CA ALA A 257 -6.29 -9.20 -7.04
C ALA A 257 -7.34 -10.31 -6.84
N HIS A 258 -7.18 -11.17 -5.82
CA HIS A 258 -8.10 -12.26 -5.50
C HIS A 258 -9.07 -11.93 -4.34
N MET A 259 -9.04 -10.70 -3.85
CA MET A 259 -10.01 -10.22 -2.86
C MET A 259 -11.32 -9.81 -3.53
N ALA A 260 -12.43 -10.02 -2.85
CA ALA A 260 -13.75 -9.59 -3.30
C ALA A 260 -14.04 -8.13 -2.94
N ARG A 261 -13.29 -7.59 -1.97
CA ARG A 261 -13.44 -6.24 -1.44
C ARG A 261 -12.10 -5.73 -0.95
N ILE A 262 -11.83 -4.45 -1.15
CA ILE A 262 -10.66 -3.75 -0.58
C ILE A 262 -11.15 -2.70 0.41
N VAL A 263 -10.52 -2.63 1.57
CA VAL A 263 -10.74 -1.58 2.58
C VAL A 263 -9.43 -0.82 2.75
N GLU A 264 -9.48 0.49 2.62
CA GLU A 264 -8.31 1.37 2.81
C GLU A 264 -8.39 2.04 4.17
N LEU A 265 -7.34 1.86 4.98
CA LEU A 265 -7.15 2.62 6.22
C LEU A 265 -6.27 3.84 5.92
N SER A 266 -6.83 5.02 6.18
CA SER A 266 -6.15 6.31 6.02
C SER A 266 -6.28 7.17 7.28
N SER A 267 -5.68 8.36 7.28
CA SER A 267 -5.89 9.34 8.37
C SER A 267 -7.32 9.92 8.40
N LEU A 268 -8.11 9.67 7.35
CA LEU A 268 -9.54 10.05 7.28
C LEU A 268 -10.48 8.93 7.75
N GLY A 269 -9.93 7.77 8.16
CA GLY A 269 -10.69 6.61 8.58
C GLY A 269 -10.63 5.45 7.59
N LEU A 270 -11.65 4.58 7.64
CA LEU A 270 -11.78 3.43 6.74
C LEU A 270 -12.65 3.79 5.54
N GLN A 271 -12.20 3.40 4.36
CA GLN A 271 -12.98 3.52 3.12
C GLN A 271 -13.02 2.17 2.42
N ALA A 272 -14.23 1.67 2.17
CA ALA A 272 -14.45 0.41 1.49
C ALA A 272 -14.65 0.61 -0.02
N TYR A 273 -14.05 -0.29 -0.81
CA TYR A 273 -14.16 -0.36 -2.25
C TYR A 273 -14.69 -1.75 -2.63
N GLY A 274 -15.79 -1.80 -3.36
CA GLY A 274 -16.32 -3.05 -3.90
C GLY A 274 -15.44 -3.55 -5.05
N GLY A 275 -14.99 -4.81 -4.98
CA GLY A 275 -14.15 -5.39 -6.02
C GLY A 275 -12.69 -5.61 -5.61
N ASN A 276 -11.90 -6.09 -6.55
CA ASN A 276 -10.50 -6.47 -6.35
C ASN A 276 -9.54 -5.27 -6.45
N TYR A 277 -8.24 -5.57 -6.40
CA TYR A 277 -7.20 -4.55 -6.48
C TYR A 277 -7.29 -3.66 -7.74
N SER A 278 -7.59 -4.24 -8.91
CA SER A 278 -7.68 -3.47 -10.16
C SER A 278 -8.80 -2.43 -10.10
N PHE A 279 -9.95 -2.80 -9.55
CA PHE A 279 -11.07 -1.88 -9.34
C PHE A 279 -10.68 -0.76 -8.33
N TYR A 280 -10.09 -1.14 -7.20
CA TYR A 280 -9.59 -0.18 -6.21
C TYR A 280 -8.61 0.82 -6.82
N ALA A 281 -7.61 0.33 -7.57
CA ALA A 281 -6.58 1.16 -8.18
C ALA A 281 -7.17 2.17 -9.19
N ALA A 282 -8.11 1.73 -10.03
CA ALA A 282 -8.81 2.59 -10.98
C ALA A 282 -9.65 3.67 -10.28
N GLN A 283 -10.41 3.29 -9.27
CA GLN A 283 -11.25 4.22 -8.51
C GLN A 283 -10.38 5.23 -7.73
N LYS A 284 -9.30 4.78 -7.12
CA LYS A 284 -8.34 5.65 -6.41
C LYS A 284 -7.67 6.63 -7.36
N ALA A 285 -7.24 6.19 -8.54
CA ALA A 285 -6.67 7.09 -9.56
C ALA A 285 -7.66 8.18 -9.99
N SER A 286 -8.94 7.82 -10.16
CA SER A 286 -10.00 8.79 -10.47
C SER A 286 -10.21 9.81 -9.34
N GLN A 287 -10.27 9.35 -8.08
CA GLN A 287 -10.40 10.23 -6.91
C GLN A 287 -9.23 11.21 -6.81
N VAL A 288 -8.00 10.72 -7.02
CA VAL A 288 -6.79 11.57 -7.02
C VAL A 288 -6.85 12.62 -8.11
N ALA A 289 -7.24 12.24 -9.34
CA ALA A 289 -7.37 13.17 -10.46
C ALA A 289 -8.43 14.25 -10.17
N GLN A 290 -9.58 13.87 -9.60
CA GLN A 290 -10.63 14.80 -9.19
C GLN A 290 -10.16 15.78 -8.11
N ALA A 291 -9.49 15.28 -7.06
CA ALA A 291 -8.94 16.12 -5.99
C ALA A 291 -7.90 17.12 -6.53
N GLN A 292 -7.02 16.69 -7.45
CA GLN A 292 -6.06 17.57 -8.10
C GLN A 292 -6.73 18.66 -8.94
N GLN A 293 -7.77 18.32 -9.72
CA GLN A 293 -8.55 19.29 -10.49
C GLN A 293 -9.25 20.30 -9.58
N GLN A 294 -9.83 19.83 -8.47
CA GLN A 294 -10.50 20.71 -7.50
C GLN A 294 -9.50 21.67 -6.86
N LEU A 295 -8.34 21.19 -6.44
CA LEU A 295 -7.28 22.04 -5.89
C LEU A 295 -6.80 23.08 -6.92
N ALA A 296 -6.62 22.69 -8.18
CA ALA A 296 -6.22 23.60 -9.24
C ALA A 296 -7.27 24.72 -9.46
N ARG A 297 -8.57 24.35 -9.49
CA ARG A 297 -9.68 25.32 -9.59
C ARG A 297 -9.69 26.30 -8.40
N LEU A 298 -9.58 25.80 -7.18
CA LEU A 298 -9.56 26.64 -5.98
C LEU A 298 -8.35 27.59 -5.95
N LYS A 299 -7.17 27.14 -6.39
CA LYS A 299 -5.99 28.00 -6.53
C LYS A 299 -6.17 29.09 -7.60
N GLN A 300 -6.79 28.77 -8.73
CA GLN A 300 -7.11 29.77 -9.76
C GLN A 300 -8.11 30.80 -9.24
N GLU A 301 -9.14 30.37 -8.53
CA GLU A 301 -10.11 31.26 -7.90
C GLU A 301 -9.46 32.19 -6.89
N GLN A 302 -8.57 31.66 -6.04
CA GLN A 302 -7.78 32.43 -5.09
C GLN A 302 -6.94 33.51 -5.80
N GLN A 303 -6.27 33.18 -6.89
CA GLN A 303 -5.48 34.12 -7.67
C GLN A 303 -6.36 35.21 -8.33
N ARG A 304 -7.54 34.80 -8.85
CA ARG A 304 -8.50 35.74 -9.45
C ARG A 304 -9.01 36.74 -8.41
N GLN A 305 -9.44 36.28 -7.25
CA GLN A 305 -9.88 37.14 -6.15
C GLN A 305 -8.77 38.06 -5.66
N ALA A 306 -7.54 37.60 -5.57
CA ALA A 306 -6.41 38.42 -5.19
C ALA A 306 -6.15 39.55 -6.19
N ARG A 307 -6.21 39.26 -7.50
CA ARG A 307 -6.04 40.28 -8.57
C ARG A 307 -7.19 41.30 -8.58
N GLU A 308 -8.41 40.83 -8.33
CA GLU A 308 -9.59 41.70 -8.28
C GLU A 308 -9.52 42.66 -7.08
N LEU A 309 -9.15 42.15 -5.90
CA LEU A 309 -8.90 42.96 -4.71
C LEU A 309 -7.80 44.00 -4.93
N GLN A 310 -6.73 43.65 -5.63
CA GLN A 310 -5.66 44.57 -5.94
C GLN A 310 -6.16 45.71 -6.86
N ARG A 311 -6.91 45.38 -7.92
CA ARG A 311 -7.53 46.39 -8.81
C ARG A 311 -8.48 47.33 -8.04
N GLN A 312 -9.34 46.77 -7.19
CA GLN A 312 -10.25 47.59 -6.38
C GLN A 312 -9.51 48.55 -5.44
N ARG A 313 -8.37 48.10 -4.86
CA ARG A 313 -7.52 48.98 -4.05
C ARG A 313 -6.90 50.10 -4.87
N GLU A 314 -6.33 49.81 -6.02
CA GLU A 314 -5.75 50.78 -6.92
C GLU A 314 -6.79 51.82 -7.40
N ASP A 315 -8.01 51.38 -7.72
CA ASP A 315 -9.10 52.26 -8.12
C ASP A 315 -9.59 53.16 -6.95
N LEU A 316 -9.71 52.57 -5.75
CA LEU A 316 -10.03 53.36 -4.54
C LEU A 316 -8.98 54.41 -4.24
N GLU A 317 -7.70 54.11 -4.35
CA GLU A 317 -6.61 55.06 -4.17
C GLU A 317 -6.65 56.16 -5.22
N ARG A 318 -6.92 55.83 -6.50
CA ARG A 318 -7.11 56.79 -7.58
C ARG A 318 -8.31 57.72 -7.34
N HIS A 319 -9.45 57.16 -6.87
CA HIS A 319 -10.64 57.93 -6.53
C HIS A 319 -10.39 58.85 -5.33
N GLN A 320 -9.73 58.39 -4.28
CA GLN A 320 -9.37 59.19 -3.12
C GLN A 320 -8.41 60.31 -3.49
N ALA A 321 -7.42 60.03 -4.33
CA ALA A 321 -6.49 61.05 -4.81
C ALA A 321 -7.20 62.13 -5.67
N ARG A 322 -8.16 61.76 -6.52
CA ARG A 322 -8.98 62.69 -7.30
C ARG A 322 -9.91 63.52 -6.40
N ALA A 323 -10.62 62.89 -5.46
CA ALA A 323 -11.50 63.57 -4.50
C ALA A 323 -10.72 64.56 -3.60
N GLY A 324 -9.52 64.19 -3.14
CA GLY A 324 -8.65 65.05 -2.37
C GLY A 324 -8.16 66.31 -3.15
N ARG A 325 -7.91 66.17 -4.47
CA ARG A 325 -7.59 67.29 -5.34
C ARG A 325 -8.80 68.19 -5.55
N GLN A 326 -10.00 67.63 -5.78
CA GLN A 326 -11.24 68.40 -5.96
C GLN A 326 -11.68 69.15 -4.68
N ALA A 327 -11.55 68.48 -3.50
CA ALA A 327 -11.87 69.05 -2.20
C ALA A 327 -10.99 70.30 -1.85
N ARG A 328 -9.75 70.33 -2.34
CA ARG A 328 -8.85 71.49 -2.17
C ARG A 328 -9.28 72.74 -3.02
N HIS A 329 -10.07 72.50 -4.06
CA HIS A 329 -10.56 73.55 -4.96
C HIS A 329 -12.03 73.92 -4.71
N ALA A 330 -12.76 73.15 -3.89
CA ALA A 330 -14.16 73.39 -3.61
C ALA A 330 -14.35 74.11 -2.24
N ASN A 331 -14.98 75.27 -2.23
CA ASN A 331 -15.30 76.02 -1.02
C ASN A 331 -16.55 75.44 -0.33
N GLN A 332 -16.50 74.17 0.08
CA GLN A 332 -17.61 73.48 0.74
C GLN A 332 -17.47 73.48 2.28
N ALA A 333 -18.62 73.55 2.99
CA ALA A 333 -18.63 73.54 4.45
C ALA A 333 -18.01 72.25 4.99
N LYS A 334 -16.97 72.37 5.83
CA LYS A 334 -16.16 71.29 6.40
C LYS A 334 -16.98 70.18 7.01
N ILE A 335 -18.12 70.48 7.64
CA ILE A 335 -19.04 69.54 8.28
C ILE A 335 -19.68 68.50 7.29
N LEU A 336 -19.99 68.96 6.06
CA LEU A 336 -20.57 68.03 5.04
C LEU A 336 -19.54 67.10 4.47
N VAL A 337 -18.31 67.55 4.32
CA VAL A 337 -17.19 66.75 3.85
C VAL A 337 -16.84 65.70 4.89
N ASP A 338 -16.81 66.05 6.18
CA ASP A 338 -16.50 65.13 7.28
C ASP A 338 -17.56 63.99 7.40
N ARG A 339 -18.87 64.33 7.32
CA ARG A 339 -19.94 63.31 7.32
C ARG A 339 -19.91 62.38 6.12
N GLN A 340 -19.54 62.86 4.95
CA GLN A 340 -19.42 62.03 3.74
C GLN A 340 -18.20 61.12 3.84
N GLN A 341 -17.13 61.59 4.47
CA GLN A 341 -15.91 60.83 4.73
C GLN A 341 -16.14 59.71 5.77
N GLU A 342 -16.89 59.97 6.86
CA GLU A 342 -17.27 58.96 7.85
C GLU A 342 -18.14 57.84 7.25
N ARG A 343 -19.17 58.18 6.44
CA ARG A 343 -19.99 57.18 5.73
C ARG A 343 -19.17 56.34 4.77
N SER A 344 -18.27 56.94 4.02
CA SER A 344 -17.36 56.23 3.10
C SER A 344 -16.41 55.29 3.85
N GLN A 345 -15.88 55.72 5.01
CA GLN A 345 -15.01 54.90 5.85
C GLN A 345 -15.75 53.72 6.47
N ALA A 346 -17.01 53.91 6.93
CA ALA A 346 -17.84 52.84 7.49
C ALA A 346 -18.15 51.78 6.43
N THR A 347 -18.51 52.21 5.20
CA THR A 347 -18.79 51.26 4.08
C THR A 347 -17.54 50.52 3.66
N ALA A 348 -16.39 51.21 3.55
CA ALA A 348 -15.10 50.61 3.25
C ALA A 348 -14.66 49.61 4.36
N GLY A 349 -14.96 49.93 5.63
CA GLY A 349 -14.70 49.04 6.76
C GLY A 349 -15.49 47.75 6.69
N LYS A 350 -16.79 47.79 6.34
CA LYS A 350 -17.62 46.61 6.13
C LYS A 350 -17.12 45.74 4.96
N GLN A 351 -16.88 46.35 3.80
CA GLN A 351 -16.33 45.65 2.65
C GLN A 351 -14.99 44.96 2.95
N ARG A 352 -14.08 45.62 3.68
CA ARG A 352 -12.80 45.00 4.09
C ARG A 352 -13.00 43.77 4.99
N ARG A 353 -14.00 43.78 5.88
CA ARG A 353 -14.34 42.62 6.71
C ARG A 353 -14.90 41.47 5.87
N ASP A 354 -15.84 41.77 4.97
CA ASP A 354 -16.46 40.76 4.10
C ASP A 354 -15.42 40.10 3.19
N HIS A 355 -14.53 40.88 2.59
CA HIS A 355 -13.41 40.39 1.79
C HIS A 355 -12.42 39.55 2.61
N ARG A 356 -12.14 39.94 3.86
CA ARG A 356 -11.27 39.17 4.75
C ARG A 356 -11.88 37.81 5.07
N ASN A 357 -13.17 37.78 5.41
CA ASN A 357 -13.90 36.54 5.72
C ASN A 357 -13.99 35.63 4.50
N ALA A 358 -14.30 36.16 3.32
CA ALA A 358 -14.32 35.38 2.07
C ALA A 358 -12.95 34.77 1.73
N ARG A 359 -11.87 35.57 1.89
CA ARG A 359 -10.50 35.11 1.69
C ARG A 359 -10.13 33.98 2.69
N GLN A 360 -10.52 34.14 3.94
CA GLN A 360 -10.21 33.15 4.98
C GLN A 360 -10.97 31.83 4.74
N ALA A 361 -12.23 31.91 4.31
CA ALA A 361 -13.03 30.75 3.92
C ALA A 361 -12.42 30.04 2.68
N LEU A 362 -11.95 30.78 1.68
CA LEU A 362 -11.31 30.21 0.50
C LEU A 362 -9.96 29.56 0.83
N LEU A 363 -9.16 30.19 1.72
CA LEU A 363 -7.92 29.59 2.22
C LEU A 363 -8.18 28.28 2.96
N GLY A 364 -9.25 28.18 3.75
CA GLY A 364 -9.68 26.95 4.38
C GLY A 364 -9.97 25.85 3.33
N LYS A 365 -10.80 26.16 2.33
CA LYS A 365 -11.11 25.22 1.24
C LYS A 365 -9.87 24.77 0.46
N VAL A 366 -8.93 25.68 0.18
CA VAL A 366 -7.65 25.35 -0.48
C VAL A 366 -6.81 24.43 0.41
N HIS A 367 -6.78 24.67 1.71
CA HIS A 367 -6.05 23.85 2.66
C HIS A 367 -6.64 22.45 2.76
N ASP A 368 -7.97 22.33 2.85
CA ASP A 368 -8.65 21.03 2.91
C ASP A 368 -8.44 20.22 1.62
N ALA A 369 -8.62 20.86 0.46
CA ALA A 369 -8.35 20.23 -0.84
C ALA A 369 -6.86 19.86 -1.01
N ALA A 370 -5.93 20.66 -0.45
CA ALA A 370 -4.51 20.34 -0.46
C ALA A 370 -4.20 19.10 0.39
N ARG A 371 -4.85 18.94 1.55
CA ARG A 371 -4.73 17.74 2.39
C ARG A 371 -5.20 16.48 1.67
N GLU A 372 -6.33 16.54 0.97
CA GLU A 372 -6.81 15.41 0.16
C GLU A 372 -5.79 15.02 -0.92
N VAL A 373 -5.23 16.00 -1.61
CA VAL A 373 -4.20 15.77 -2.65
C VAL A 373 -2.90 15.27 -2.04
N GLU A 374 -2.46 15.79 -0.89
CA GLU A 374 -1.21 15.38 -0.23
C GLU A 374 -1.23 13.90 0.18
N GLN A 375 -2.39 13.41 0.62
CA GLN A 375 -2.60 11.98 0.86
C GLN A 375 -2.51 11.13 -0.41
N ALA A 376 -2.79 11.73 -1.56
CA ALA A 376 -2.80 11.12 -2.87
C ALA A 376 -1.55 11.42 -3.70
N THR A 377 -0.63 12.29 -3.20
CA THR A 377 0.45 12.84 -4.03
C THR A 377 1.38 11.75 -4.54
N ALA A 378 1.42 11.68 -5.84
CA ALA A 378 2.37 10.91 -6.59
C ALA A 378 3.79 11.45 -6.34
N ILE A 379 4.63 10.64 -5.75
CA ILE A 379 6.05 10.91 -5.58
C ILE A 379 6.67 11.10 -6.97
N THR A 380 7.34 12.23 -7.19
CA THR A 380 8.01 12.53 -8.46
C THR A 380 9.51 12.58 -8.22
N LEU A 381 10.27 11.88 -9.03
CA LEU A 381 11.73 11.91 -8.98
C LEU A 381 12.27 12.38 -10.31
N HIS A 382 13.22 13.29 -10.27
CA HIS A 382 13.98 13.70 -11.45
C HIS A 382 15.33 12.98 -11.40
N ALA A 383 15.43 11.85 -12.09
CA ALA A 383 16.72 11.19 -12.28
C ALA A 383 17.60 12.04 -13.20
N PRO A 384 18.85 12.35 -12.85
CA PRO A 384 19.75 13.03 -13.76
C PRO A 384 19.98 12.15 -14.99
N THR A 385 19.87 12.76 -16.17
CA THR A 385 20.04 12.06 -17.46
C THR A 385 21.53 11.89 -17.73
N PRO A 386 22.06 10.66 -17.79
CA PRO A 386 23.45 10.46 -18.18
C PRO A 386 23.64 10.87 -19.66
N GLN A 387 24.65 11.68 -19.93
CA GLN A 387 25.04 12.08 -21.30
C GLN A 387 25.90 10.99 -21.99
N ARG A 388 25.55 9.71 -21.82
CA ARG A 388 26.36 8.59 -22.33
C ARG A 388 25.64 7.82 -23.45
N HIS A 389 26.44 7.29 -24.38
CA HIS A 389 25.93 6.54 -25.53
C HIS A 389 25.24 5.24 -25.13
N PHE A 390 24.01 5.04 -25.53
CA PHE A 390 23.29 3.77 -25.41
C PHE A 390 24.05 2.66 -26.14
N GLY A 391 24.03 1.43 -25.60
CA GLY A 391 24.64 0.26 -26.22
C GLY A 391 26.05 -0.07 -25.77
N ARG A 392 26.68 0.76 -24.90
CA ARG A 392 27.97 0.40 -24.28
C ARG A 392 27.80 -0.78 -23.34
N GLU A 393 28.65 -1.82 -23.48
CA GLU A 393 28.67 -2.93 -22.52
C GLU A 393 29.13 -2.44 -21.14
N VAL A 394 28.29 -2.67 -20.14
CA VAL A 394 28.50 -2.31 -18.74
C VAL A 394 28.94 -3.51 -17.94
N LEU A 395 28.38 -4.69 -18.23
CA LEU A 395 28.63 -5.93 -17.51
C LEU A 395 28.82 -7.08 -18.48
N ALA A 396 29.88 -7.88 -18.27
CA ALA A 396 30.08 -9.16 -18.92
C ALA A 396 30.47 -10.22 -17.88
N LEU A 397 29.70 -11.31 -17.87
CA LEU A 397 29.99 -12.53 -17.11
C LEU A 397 30.28 -13.64 -18.09
N GLN A 398 31.36 -14.42 -17.85
CA GLN A 398 31.73 -15.58 -18.63
C GLN A 398 32.01 -16.74 -17.70
N ALA A 399 31.13 -17.76 -17.76
CA ALA A 399 31.20 -18.97 -16.94
C ALA A 399 31.36 -18.70 -15.42
N LEU A 400 30.77 -17.59 -14.91
CA LEU A 400 30.89 -17.19 -13.51
C LEU A 400 30.20 -18.24 -12.62
N ARG A 401 30.90 -18.72 -11.60
CA ARG A 401 30.36 -19.61 -10.57
C ARG A 401 30.17 -18.85 -9.27
N LEU A 402 28.96 -18.96 -8.71
CA LEU A 402 28.65 -18.33 -7.43
C LEU A 402 29.23 -19.12 -6.27
N PRO A 403 29.75 -18.46 -5.20
CA PRO A 403 30.21 -19.15 -4.00
C PRO A 403 29.08 -19.83 -3.23
N HIS A 404 27.85 -19.27 -3.31
CA HIS A 404 26.64 -19.81 -2.69
C HIS A 404 25.47 -19.75 -3.67
N GLY A 405 24.59 -20.75 -3.63
CA GLY A 405 23.39 -20.83 -4.50
C GLY A 405 23.58 -21.82 -5.64
N THR A 406 23.22 -21.41 -6.86
CA THR A 406 23.33 -22.26 -8.05
C THR A 406 24.78 -22.61 -8.35
N ARG A 407 25.01 -23.90 -8.71
CA ARG A 407 26.33 -24.40 -9.16
C ARG A 407 26.54 -24.25 -10.67
N LYS A 408 25.50 -23.85 -11.41
CA LYS A 408 25.58 -23.66 -12.85
C LYS A 408 26.43 -22.44 -13.16
N PRO A 409 27.33 -22.49 -14.16
CA PRO A 409 28.05 -21.33 -14.61
C PRO A 409 27.09 -20.33 -15.23
N LEU A 410 27.33 -19.03 -15.00
CA LEU A 410 26.49 -17.94 -15.48
C LEU A 410 27.21 -17.18 -16.57
N ASP A 411 26.52 -16.99 -17.68
CA ASP A 411 26.94 -16.15 -18.80
C ASP A 411 25.92 -15.02 -18.97
N LEU A 412 26.38 -13.78 -18.95
CA LEU A 412 25.52 -12.61 -19.08
C LEU A 412 26.29 -11.44 -19.70
N ARG A 413 25.66 -10.75 -20.63
CA ARG A 413 26.12 -9.44 -21.13
C ARG A 413 25.01 -8.43 -20.94
N LEU A 414 25.34 -7.27 -20.40
CA LEU A 414 24.38 -6.20 -20.16
C LEU A 414 24.95 -4.88 -20.68
N CYS A 415 24.19 -4.21 -21.52
CA CYS A 415 24.52 -2.91 -22.07
C CYS A 415 23.79 -1.78 -21.34
N LEU A 416 24.31 -0.58 -21.42
CA LEU A 416 23.70 0.61 -20.86
C LEU A 416 22.26 0.80 -21.39
N GLY A 417 21.31 0.99 -20.45
CA GLY A 417 19.89 1.12 -20.75
C GLY A 417 19.13 -0.19 -20.77
N GLN A 418 19.79 -1.35 -20.70
CA GLN A 418 19.13 -2.64 -20.60
C GLN A 418 18.66 -2.92 -19.16
N ARG A 419 17.55 -3.66 -19.06
CA ARG A 419 16.89 -4.01 -17.79
C ARG A 419 16.68 -5.51 -17.70
N LEU A 420 17.17 -6.10 -16.62
CA LEU A 420 17.15 -7.54 -16.39
C LEU A 420 16.46 -7.88 -15.08
N GLY A 421 15.54 -8.86 -15.12
CA GLY A 421 14.95 -9.48 -13.93
C GLY A 421 15.80 -10.66 -13.47
N LEU A 422 16.08 -10.74 -12.17
CA LEU A 422 16.75 -11.87 -11.55
C LEU A 422 15.72 -12.68 -10.76
N VAL A 423 15.43 -13.89 -11.23
CA VAL A 423 14.37 -14.76 -10.72
C VAL A 423 14.95 -16.08 -10.24
N GLY A 424 14.39 -16.63 -9.16
CA GLY A 424 14.80 -17.92 -8.61
C GLY A 424 14.28 -18.12 -7.19
N ALA A 425 14.31 -19.37 -6.70
CA ALA A 425 13.89 -19.71 -5.36
C ALA A 425 14.72 -18.99 -4.28
N ASN A 426 14.22 -18.95 -3.05
CA ASN A 426 15.00 -18.46 -1.93
C ASN A 426 16.26 -19.35 -1.75
N GLY A 427 17.42 -18.70 -1.54
CA GLY A 427 18.71 -19.38 -1.44
C GLY A 427 19.35 -19.75 -2.78
N SER A 428 18.76 -19.43 -3.94
CA SER A 428 19.35 -19.72 -5.27
C SER A 428 20.61 -18.92 -5.59
N GLY A 429 20.94 -17.89 -4.80
CA GLY A 429 22.14 -17.07 -4.97
C GLY A 429 21.90 -15.67 -5.54
N LYS A 430 20.64 -15.18 -5.61
CA LYS A 430 20.30 -13.84 -6.12
C LYS A 430 21.10 -12.73 -5.43
N SER A 431 21.02 -12.65 -4.11
CA SER A 431 21.75 -11.64 -3.32
C SER A 431 23.26 -11.83 -3.40
N THR A 432 23.73 -13.08 -3.50
CA THR A 432 25.16 -13.39 -3.68
C THR A 432 25.68 -12.83 -5.00
N LEU A 433 24.92 -13.02 -6.09
CA LEU A 433 25.26 -12.45 -7.39
C LEU A 433 25.28 -10.91 -7.33
N LEU A 434 24.24 -10.28 -6.75
CA LEU A 434 24.18 -8.82 -6.66
C LEU A 434 25.34 -8.23 -5.84
N ARG A 435 25.73 -8.85 -4.72
CA ARG A 435 26.89 -8.44 -3.92
C ARG A 435 28.22 -8.61 -4.67
N LEU A 436 28.35 -9.69 -5.44
CA LEU A 436 29.51 -9.91 -6.29
C LEU A 436 29.61 -8.83 -7.36
N LEU A 437 28.49 -8.48 -8.03
CA LEU A 437 28.42 -7.42 -9.01
C LEU A 437 28.71 -6.03 -8.41
N ASN A 438 28.39 -5.83 -7.14
CA ASN A 438 28.70 -4.59 -6.40
C ASN A 438 30.16 -4.53 -5.89
N GLY A 439 30.93 -5.60 -6.11
CA GLY A 439 32.35 -5.66 -5.67
C GLY A 439 32.55 -6.00 -4.19
N GLU A 440 31.50 -6.40 -3.47
CA GLU A 440 31.56 -6.83 -2.06
C GLU A 440 32.15 -8.23 -1.90
N LEU A 441 32.08 -9.05 -2.95
CA LEU A 441 32.64 -10.38 -2.99
C LEU A 441 33.71 -10.47 -4.06
N PRO A 442 34.81 -11.19 -3.83
CA PRO A 442 35.87 -11.34 -4.81
C PRO A 442 35.40 -12.16 -6.01
N ALA A 443 35.73 -11.71 -7.21
CA ALA A 443 35.50 -12.42 -8.46
C ALA A 443 36.80 -12.49 -9.28
N SER A 444 36.94 -13.55 -10.08
CA SER A 444 38.09 -13.65 -10.99
C SER A 444 37.96 -12.65 -12.14
N PRO A 445 39.00 -11.89 -12.48
CA PRO A 445 38.97 -10.94 -13.60
C PRO A 445 38.65 -11.59 -14.96
N ASP A 446 38.96 -12.89 -15.11
CA ASP A 446 38.67 -13.63 -16.34
C ASP A 446 37.20 -13.96 -16.53
N THR A 447 36.44 -14.02 -15.43
CA THR A 447 34.98 -14.39 -15.43
C THR A 447 34.05 -13.19 -15.25
N PHE A 448 34.61 -12.03 -14.85
CA PHE A 448 33.82 -10.87 -14.49
C PHE A 448 34.45 -9.57 -14.98
N ARG A 449 33.73 -8.83 -15.79
CA ARG A 449 34.11 -7.47 -16.23
C ARG A 449 32.94 -6.52 -15.96
N LEU A 450 33.27 -5.44 -15.25
CA LEU A 450 32.33 -4.37 -14.94
C LEU A 450 32.94 -3.05 -15.37
N SER A 451 32.19 -2.24 -16.10
CA SER A 451 32.64 -0.94 -16.63
C SER A 451 31.69 0.16 -16.18
N GLY A 452 32.16 1.04 -15.29
CA GLY A 452 31.39 2.20 -14.83
C GLY A 452 31.00 2.15 -13.37
N GLU A 453 30.20 3.13 -12.96
CA GLU A 453 29.74 3.30 -11.58
C GLU A 453 28.53 2.38 -11.31
N THR A 454 28.60 1.61 -10.23
CA THR A 454 27.55 0.71 -9.76
C THR A 454 27.06 1.10 -8.37
N ALA A 455 25.83 0.74 -8.08
CA ALA A 455 25.30 0.77 -6.73
C ALA A 455 24.32 -0.37 -6.51
N LEU A 456 24.38 -0.94 -5.32
CA LEU A 456 23.44 -1.93 -4.81
C LEU A 456 22.52 -1.27 -3.77
N LEU A 457 21.22 -1.43 -3.97
CA LEU A 457 20.22 -1.24 -2.93
C LEU A 457 19.77 -2.61 -2.46
N ASP A 458 20.26 -2.98 -1.29
CA ASP A 458 19.89 -4.20 -0.62
C ASP A 458 18.56 -4.06 0.14
N GLN A 459 17.99 -5.17 0.56
CA GLN A 459 16.73 -5.24 1.28
C GLN A 459 16.71 -4.37 2.57
N HIS A 460 17.86 -4.15 3.20
CA HIS A 460 17.99 -3.39 4.46
C HIS A 460 18.39 -1.93 4.24
N CYS A 461 18.63 -1.52 2.99
CA CYS A 461 19.17 -0.19 2.65
C CYS A 461 20.44 0.15 3.43
N SER A 462 21.39 -0.79 3.49
CA SER A 462 22.64 -0.68 4.26
C SER A 462 23.51 0.50 3.83
N THR A 463 23.30 1.03 2.63
CA THR A 463 23.94 2.26 2.12
C THR A 463 23.62 3.49 2.97
N LEU A 464 22.55 3.47 3.76
CA LEU A 464 22.21 4.51 4.72
C LEU A 464 22.69 4.09 6.12
N ALA A 465 23.93 4.37 6.47
CA ALA A 465 24.47 4.06 7.79
C ALA A 465 23.68 4.74 8.92
N GLY A 466 23.28 3.97 9.95
CA GLY A 466 22.20 4.22 10.89
C GLY A 466 22.18 5.51 11.71
N HIS A 467 23.29 6.23 11.88
CA HIS A 467 23.37 7.38 12.79
C HIS A 467 23.35 8.75 12.08
N SER A 468 23.67 8.80 10.79
CA SER A 468 23.61 10.05 10.02
C SER A 468 22.22 10.35 9.51
N SER A 469 21.90 11.63 9.34
CA SER A 469 20.65 12.06 8.76
C SER A 469 20.62 11.79 7.23
N VAL A 470 19.41 11.69 6.68
CA VAL A 470 19.24 11.53 5.22
C VAL A 470 19.91 12.67 4.47
N LEU A 471 19.77 13.88 4.98
CA LEU A 471 20.35 15.08 4.36
C LEU A 471 21.89 15.02 4.34
N GLU A 472 22.52 14.52 5.40
CA GLU A 472 23.96 14.32 5.48
C GLU A 472 24.45 13.28 4.47
N HIS A 473 23.74 12.14 4.35
CA HIS A 473 24.05 11.12 3.36
C HIS A 473 24.00 11.66 1.92
N LEU A 474 22.96 12.44 1.59
CA LEU A 474 22.87 13.04 0.26
C LEU A 474 23.97 14.09 0.02
N ARG A 475 24.33 14.88 1.02
CA ARG A 475 25.45 15.84 0.90
C ARG A 475 26.79 15.14 0.68
N GLN A 476 27.01 14.01 1.34
CA GLN A 476 28.21 13.20 1.10
C GLN A 476 28.21 12.58 -0.31
N ALA A 477 27.05 12.12 -0.79
CA ALA A 477 26.89 11.54 -2.11
C ALA A 477 27.02 12.59 -3.23
N ASN A 478 26.63 13.84 -2.97
CA ASN A 478 26.74 14.95 -3.92
C ASN A 478 27.02 16.28 -3.20
N PRO A 479 28.27 16.63 -2.97
CA PRO A 479 28.66 17.87 -2.31
C PRO A 479 28.43 19.12 -3.16
N VAL A 480 28.22 19.00 -4.47
CA VAL A 480 28.01 20.11 -5.39
C VAL A 480 26.59 20.68 -5.31
N LEU A 481 25.61 19.85 -4.98
CA LEU A 481 24.21 20.28 -4.90
C LEU A 481 23.96 21.15 -3.66
N ALA A 482 23.29 22.28 -3.89
CA ALA A 482 22.87 23.16 -2.80
C ALA A 482 21.89 22.45 -1.85
N GLN A 483 22.02 22.72 -0.53
CA GLN A 483 21.16 22.10 0.49
C GLN A 483 19.65 22.36 0.25
N GLY A 484 19.29 23.54 -0.25
CA GLY A 484 17.89 23.85 -0.58
C GLY A 484 17.34 23.00 -1.72
N GLU A 485 18.18 22.67 -2.70
CA GLU A 485 17.79 21.77 -3.80
C GLU A 485 17.64 20.33 -3.32
N LEU A 486 18.56 19.83 -2.48
CA LEU A 486 18.46 18.51 -1.87
C LEU A 486 17.17 18.38 -1.04
N ARG A 487 16.84 19.38 -0.22
CA ARG A 487 15.57 19.41 0.54
C ARG A 487 14.35 19.39 -0.38
N SER A 488 14.37 20.15 -1.46
CA SER A 488 13.28 20.17 -2.44
C SER A 488 13.09 18.80 -3.12
N ARG A 489 14.18 18.16 -3.50
CA ARG A 489 14.16 16.81 -4.11
C ARG A 489 13.65 15.75 -3.13
N LEU A 490 14.06 15.81 -1.86
CA LEU A 490 13.58 14.91 -0.80
C LEU A 490 12.10 15.12 -0.49
N ALA A 491 11.65 16.37 -0.47
CA ALA A 491 10.23 16.69 -0.30
C ALA A 491 9.37 16.13 -1.46
N GLN A 492 9.88 16.16 -2.70
CA GLN A 492 9.21 15.54 -3.85
C GLN A 492 9.10 14.01 -3.72
N LEU A 493 9.98 13.38 -2.94
CA LEU A 493 9.92 11.95 -2.58
C LEU A 493 8.93 11.67 -1.43
N GLY A 494 8.28 12.70 -0.91
CA GLY A 494 7.39 12.60 0.24
C GLY A 494 8.14 12.35 1.55
N LEU A 495 9.36 12.89 1.67
CA LEU A 495 10.11 12.94 2.92
C LEU A 495 10.01 14.37 3.49
N ASP A 496 9.32 14.50 4.62
CA ASP A 496 9.12 15.76 5.31
C ASP A 496 10.43 16.39 5.80
N ALA A 497 10.45 17.72 5.93
CA ALA A 497 11.60 18.46 6.44
C ALA A 497 12.08 17.96 7.82
N ALA A 498 11.16 17.55 8.69
CA ALA A 498 11.49 16.95 9.99
C ALA A 498 12.11 15.56 9.84
N ARG A 499 11.64 14.75 8.88
CA ARG A 499 12.10 13.37 8.64
C ARG A 499 13.51 13.32 8.05
N ILE A 500 13.86 14.25 7.17
CA ILE A 500 15.17 14.27 6.51
C ILE A 500 16.33 14.62 7.46
N GLU A 501 16.02 15.22 8.61
CA GLU A 501 17.01 15.57 9.64
C GLU A 501 17.18 14.47 10.70
N LEU A 502 16.27 13.49 10.74
CA LEU A 502 16.38 12.36 11.66
C LEU A 502 17.47 11.38 11.21
N PRO A 503 18.10 10.68 12.16
CA PRO A 503 18.92 9.52 11.86
C PRO A 503 18.16 8.52 10.98
N SER A 504 18.82 7.98 9.97
CA SER A 504 18.19 7.04 9.02
C SER A 504 17.64 5.77 9.67
N SER A 505 18.16 5.40 10.86
CA SER A 505 17.64 4.29 11.67
C SER A 505 16.21 4.50 12.20
N LEU A 506 15.78 5.76 12.36
CA LEU A 506 14.44 6.11 12.87
C LEU A 506 13.39 6.23 11.76
N LEU A 507 13.79 6.07 10.51
CA LEU A 507 12.87 6.07 9.37
C LEU A 507 12.13 4.74 9.26
N SER A 508 10.88 4.79 8.80
CA SER A 508 10.16 3.59 8.38
C SER A 508 10.87 2.91 7.20
N GLY A 509 10.64 1.61 6.99
CA GLY A 509 11.25 0.87 5.88
C GLY A 509 11.02 1.55 4.52
N GLY A 510 9.81 2.06 4.25
CA GLY A 510 9.48 2.78 3.03
C GLY A 510 10.20 4.14 2.90
N GLU A 511 10.29 4.92 3.98
CA GLU A 511 11.05 6.17 4.00
C GLU A 511 12.54 5.93 3.79
N ARG A 512 13.08 4.88 4.40
CA ARG A 512 14.47 4.48 4.27
C ARG A 512 14.79 4.06 2.82
N MET A 513 13.94 3.27 2.19
CA MET A 513 14.11 2.89 0.78
C MET A 513 14.09 4.11 -0.15
N LYS A 514 13.15 5.04 0.04
CA LYS A 514 13.11 6.30 -0.73
C LYS A 514 14.37 7.13 -0.56
N ALA A 515 14.84 7.26 0.68
CA ALA A 515 16.06 7.99 1.00
C ALA A 515 17.32 7.31 0.40
N ALA A 516 17.41 5.98 0.51
CA ALA A 516 18.51 5.20 -0.09
C ALA A 516 18.55 5.37 -1.60
N LEU A 517 17.41 5.29 -2.24
CA LEU A 517 17.29 5.45 -3.68
C LEU A 517 17.63 6.89 -4.11
N ALA A 518 17.22 7.90 -3.33
CA ALA A 518 17.62 9.28 -3.56
C ALA A 518 19.16 9.46 -3.45
N ALA A 519 19.77 8.89 -2.40
CA ALA A 519 21.22 8.94 -2.20
C ALA A 519 21.99 8.29 -3.35
N VAL A 520 21.44 7.22 -3.90
CA VAL A 520 22.02 6.50 -5.03
C VAL A 520 21.84 7.24 -6.36
N LEU A 521 20.65 7.79 -6.63
CA LEU A 521 20.35 8.44 -7.91
C LEU A 521 20.85 9.89 -8.01
N TYR A 522 20.98 10.60 -6.88
CA TYR A 522 21.46 11.98 -6.86
C TYR A 522 22.97 12.11 -6.61
N ARG A 523 23.73 11.02 -6.81
CA ARG A 523 25.20 11.06 -6.76
C ARG A 523 25.77 12.07 -7.75
N GLU A 524 26.93 12.62 -7.44
CA GLU A 524 27.69 13.50 -8.33
C GLU A 524 28.01 12.79 -9.66
N ARG A 525 28.42 11.51 -9.59
CA ARG A 525 28.68 10.68 -10.75
C ARG A 525 27.46 9.84 -11.10
N PRO A 526 26.91 9.98 -12.31
CA PRO A 526 25.76 9.18 -12.74
C PRO A 526 26.09 7.68 -12.74
N LEU A 527 25.14 6.88 -12.29
CA LEU A 527 25.27 5.42 -12.28
C LEU A 527 25.14 4.83 -13.68
N ASP A 528 26.01 3.87 -13.99
CA ASP A 528 25.91 3.05 -15.19
C ASP A 528 25.08 1.78 -14.94
N LEU A 529 25.16 1.19 -13.72
CA LEU A 529 24.42 0.00 -13.33
C LEU A 529 23.79 0.17 -11.94
N LEU A 530 22.50 -0.05 -11.85
CA LEU A 530 21.75 -0.10 -10.59
C LEU A 530 21.33 -1.54 -10.32
N LEU A 531 21.66 -2.02 -9.13
CA LEU A 531 21.36 -3.34 -8.62
C LEU A 531 20.31 -3.20 -7.50
N LEU A 532 19.22 -3.94 -7.59
CA LEU A 532 18.13 -3.90 -6.61
C LEU A 532 17.84 -5.31 -6.09
N ASP A 533 17.88 -5.47 -4.77
CA ASP A 533 17.56 -6.74 -4.08
C ASP A 533 16.25 -6.58 -3.31
N GLU A 534 15.17 -7.16 -3.82
CA GLU A 534 13.81 -7.12 -3.27
C GLU A 534 13.33 -5.69 -2.92
N PRO A 535 13.39 -4.73 -3.86
CA PRO A 535 13.13 -3.32 -3.55
C PRO A 535 11.67 -3.01 -3.21
N GLY A 536 10.73 -3.92 -3.51
CA GLY A 536 9.31 -3.80 -3.19
C GLY A 536 8.95 -4.21 -1.76
N ASN A 537 9.83 -4.97 -1.08
CA ASN A 537 9.55 -5.44 0.27
C ASN A 537 9.38 -4.27 1.24
N HIS A 538 8.37 -4.35 2.08
CA HIS A 538 8.02 -3.32 3.08
C HIS A 538 7.59 -1.95 2.50
N LEU A 539 7.38 -1.83 1.19
CA LEU A 539 6.80 -0.63 0.58
C LEU A 539 5.27 -0.70 0.60
N ASP A 540 4.63 0.41 0.93
CA ASP A 540 3.19 0.55 0.71
C ASP A 540 2.89 0.79 -0.79
N LEU A 541 1.64 0.57 -1.20
CA LEU A 541 1.22 0.66 -2.61
C LEU A 541 1.58 2.01 -3.26
N PRO A 542 1.39 3.18 -2.61
CA PRO A 542 1.83 4.46 -3.15
C PRO A 542 3.35 4.55 -3.34
N SER A 543 4.13 4.04 -2.38
CA SER A 543 5.60 4.03 -2.46
C SER A 543 6.11 3.10 -3.55
N LEU A 544 5.46 1.93 -3.72
CA LEU A 544 5.77 0.99 -4.78
C LEU A 544 5.49 1.59 -6.17
N ALA A 545 4.36 2.25 -6.35
CA ALA A 545 4.04 2.96 -7.60
C ALA A 545 5.01 4.12 -7.89
N ALA A 546 5.54 4.76 -6.85
CA ALA A 546 6.55 5.79 -6.98
C ALA A 546 7.90 5.21 -7.40
N LEU A 547 8.31 4.08 -6.79
CA LEU A 547 9.52 3.34 -7.16
C LEU A 547 9.47 2.93 -8.64
N GLU A 548 8.36 2.35 -9.11
CA GLU A 548 8.19 1.95 -10.50
C GLU A 548 8.36 3.12 -11.47
N ARG A 549 7.69 4.24 -11.20
CA ARG A 549 7.82 5.45 -12.04
C ARG A 549 9.24 5.99 -12.09
N MET A 550 9.92 5.95 -10.96
CA MET A 550 11.28 6.41 -10.82
C MET A 550 12.28 5.51 -11.58
N LEU A 551 12.17 4.20 -11.39
CA LEU A 551 12.97 3.23 -12.14
C LEU A 551 12.65 3.27 -13.64
N GLY A 552 11.39 3.60 -14.01
CA GLY A 552 10.98 3.86 -15.39
C GLY A 552 11.77 4.97 -16.06
N GLN A 553 12.17 6.00 -15.30
CA GLN A 553 12.96 7.14 -15.81
C GLN A 553 14.48 6.90 -15.77
N PHE A 554 14.94 5.89 -15.04
CA PHE A 554 16.37 5.57 -14.97
C PHE A 554 16.90 5.11 -16.33
N ARG A 555 18.00 5.69 -16.79
CA ARG A 555 18.59 5.48 -18.12
C ARG A 555 19.82 4.56 -18.10
N GLY A 556 20.34 4.21 -16.93
CA GLY A 556 21.42 3.22 -16.77
C GLY A 556 20.92 1.80 -16.99
N ALA A 557 21.82 0.84 -16.90
CA ALA A 557 21.48 -0.58 -16.84
C ALA A 557 20.88 -0.92 -15.47
N LEU A 558 19.90 -1.84 -15.45
CA LEU A 558 19.16 -2.20 -14.24
C LEU A 558 19.12 -3.72 -14.10
N ILE A 559 19.49 -4.22 -12.92
CA ILE A 559 19.23 -5.61 -12.52
C ILE A 559 18.34 -5.59 -11.26
N VAL A 560 17.19 -6.24 -11.34
CA VAL A 560 16.23 -6.30 -10.23
C VAL A 560 15.97 -7.74 -9.85
N ALA A 561 16.32 -8.10 -8.62
CA ALA A 561 15.87 -9.34 -7.99
C ALA A 561 14.53 -9.05 -7.29
N SER A 562 13.47 -9.70 -7.69
CA SER A 562 12.16 -9.58 -7.03
C SER A 562 11.27 -10.80 -7.28
N HIS A 563 10.40 -11.06 -6.30
CA HIS A 563 9.31 -12.04 -6.40
C HIS A 563 7.96 -11.39 -6.76
N ASP A 564 7.90 -10.06 -6.91
CA ASP A 564 6.71 -9.33 -7.34
C ASP A 564 6.64 -9.29 -8.88
N ALA A 565 5.81 -10.15 -9.46
CA ALA A 565 5.61 -10.25 -10.90
C ALA A 565 5.10 -8.93 -11.50
N VAL A 566 4.20 -8.22 -10.79
CA VAL A 566 3.64 -6.94 -11.26
C VAL A 566 4.72 -5.85 -11.30
N LEU A 567 5.60 -5.81 -10.30
CA LEU A 567 6.76 -4.91 -10.32
C LEU A 567 7.67 -5.19 -11.52
N LEU A 568 8.00 -6.46 -11.76
CA LEU A 568 8.86 -6.85 -12.89
C LEU A 568 8.23 -6.50 -14.24
N GLU A 569 6.92 -6.72 -14.41
CA GLU A 569 6.19 -6.33 -15.62
C GLU A 569 6.20 -4.81 -15.85
N ASN A 570 5.93 -4.01 -14.80
CA ASN A 570 5.88 -2.55 -14.89
C ASN A 570 7.26 -1.92 -15.16
N LEU A 571 8.35 -2.62 -14.89
CA LEU A 571 9.71 -2.15 -15.18
C LEU A 571 10.13 -2.34 -16.64
N ALA A 572 9.31 -2.94 -17.49
CA ALA A 572 9.58 -3.19 -18.91
C ALA A 572 10.95 -3.89 -19.14
N LEU A 573 11.16 -5.02 -18.46
CA LEU A 573 12.38 -5.79 -18.53
C LEU A 573 12.57 -6.40 -19.93
N GLN A 574 13.81 -6.44 -20.43
CA GLN A 574 14.16 -7.07 -21.72
C GLN A 574 14.51 -8.55 -21.59
N GLY A 575 14.73 -9.05 -20.39
CA GLY A 575 15.07 -10.45 -20.17
C GLY A 575 15.02 -10.84 -18.70
N TYR A 576 15.12 -12.15 -18.47
CA TYR A 576 15.17 -12.74 -17.14
C TYR A 576 16.37 -13.67 -17.03
N LEU A 577 17.11 -13.57 -15.93
CA LEU A 577 18.13 -14.53 -15.53
C LEU A 577 17.57 -15.42 -14.42
N HIS A 578 17.49 -16.72 -14.70
CA HIS A 578 16.99 -17.72 -13.75
C HIS A 578 18.17 -18.38 -13.01
N LEU A 579 18.16 -18.31 -11.68
CA LEU A 579 19.16 -18.93 -10.80
C LEU A 579 18.62 -20.19 -10.12
#